data_52028a43ead62122d8eacb26a8e31a2d
#
_entry.id   52028a43ead62122d8eacb26a8e31a2d
#
_cell.length_a   1.000
_cell.length_b   1.000
_cell.length_c   1.000
_cell.angle_alpha   90.00
_cell.angle_beta   90.00
_cell.angle_gamma   90.00
#
_symmetry.space_group_name_H-M   'P 1'
#
loop_
_entity.id
_entity.type
_entity.pdbx_description
1 polymer ?
#
loop_
_entity_poly.entity_id
_entity_poly.type
_entity_poly.pdbx_seq_one_letter_code
_entity_poly.pdbx_strand_id
1 'polypeptide(L)'
;MTVASGWHPGTNGTLVVVRSHPHKGYVALSVRHTILLAACFRTPGSAKERPEILREYEMADTHNEFADARHRLNGGTRRRLLRADELLESALRRRKRRDFADRSFIRPFEHLLKACNDEANLSVFGVRALRIDVLRCLRNLLYFDEIEADCPSVLTRQIRAPVFITGMPRSGTTFLHRLILQDPGTIAPRLFQLVYPDASQASCIGTALRKRWVSLQLTLLRLIAPELNALHPVAVDSPEECTDITAQVFQSLRFDAMYRVPSYNSWLERSGFLDAYRFHRRFLQHLDAQLPGRRWILKSPDHLFALEDIRKVYPDARLVLVHRDPVRVLASVAKLTEVLRRPFARSVDRIEIGREVSASWLDGARRMRGLAGDELALHLNYRQIVARPIDAVRAVYQHCDLVLTEEAERRMRSWLRTGANVHRPWRSYKLAEFGLDAHLLRERFAPYTDTFGIEIEGCEGGTGTGALA
;
A
#
# COMPACT_ATOMS: atom_id res chain seq x y z
N MET A 1 -1.04 1.80 -38.10
CA MET A 1 -2.34 2.48 -37.92
C MET A 1 -2.09 3.97 -38.05
N THR A 2 -2.59 4.54 -39.14
CA THR A 2 -2.43 5.94 -39.50
C THR A 2 -3.50 6.75 -38.78
N VAL A 3 -3.12 7.79 -38.03
CA VAL A 3 -4.08 8.74 -37.49
C VAL A 3 -3.87 10.07 -38.20
N ALA A 4 -4.93 10.54 -38.83
CA ALA A 4 -4.96 11.78 -39.60
C ALA A 4 -4.99 12.99 -38.63
N SER A 5 -4.19 14.01 -38.95
CA SER A 5 -4.16 15.31 -38.27
C SER A 5 -5.23 16.22 -38.87
N GLY A 6 -6.17 16.69 -38.07
CA GLY A 6 -7.07 17.79 -38.38
C GLY A 6 -6.57 19.08 -37.72
N TRP A 7 -6.37 20.13 -38.51
CA TRP A 7 -5.95 21.46 -38.07
C TRP A 7 -7.18 22.35 -37.91
N HIS A 8 -7.35 23.00 -36.79
CA HIS A 8 -8.28 24.14 -36.59
C HIS A 8 -7.55 25.34 -36.06
N PRO A 9 -7.71 26.52 -36.69
CA PRO A 9 -7.00 27.73 -36.26
C PRO A 9 -7.75 28.42 -35.14
N GLY A 10 -7.08 28.61 -33.98
CA GLY A 10 -7.63 29.47 -32.95
C GLY A 10 -7.13 29.29 -31.51
N THR A 11 -6.17 28.42 -31.23
CA THR A 11 -5.59 28.36 -29.88
C THR A 11 -4.09 28.04 -29.95
N ASN A 12 -3.27 28.89 -29.35
CA ASN A 12 -1.83 28.69 -29.18
C ASN A 12 -1.56 27.55 -28.18
N GLY A 13 -1.53 26.31 -28.66
CA GLY A 13 -1.13 25.15 -27.88
C GLY A 13 -0.46 24.12 -28.77
N THR A 14 0.87 23.98 -28.68
CA THR A 14 1.65 23.00 -29.42
C THR A 14 1.34 21.61 -28.90
N LEU A 15 0.63 20.81 -29.68
CA LEU A 15 0.39 19.39 -29.41
C LEU A 15 1.65 18.60 -29.83
N VAL A 16 2.35 17.99 -28.89
CA VAL A 16 3.47 17.08 -29.18
C VAL A 16 2.96 15.67 -29.27
N VAL A 17 2.93 15.11 -30.47
CA VAL A 17 2.64 13.70 -30.74
C VAL A 17 3.89 12.88 -30.47
N VAL A 18 3.82 11.97 -29.50
CA VAL A 18 4.90 11.01 -29.21
C VAL A 18 4.72 9.78 -30.07
N ARG A 19 5.59 9.59 -31.07
CA ARG A 19 5.72 8.30 -31.79
C ARG A 19 6.57 7.34 -30.94
N SER A 20 6.02 6.17 -30.65
CA SER A 20 6.77 5.08 -30.03
C SER A 20 7.52 4.28 -31.10
N HIS A 21 8.83 4.21 -31.02
CA HIS A 21 9.66 3.23 -31.73
C HIS A 21 10.10 2.11 -30.76
N PRO A 22 10.13 0.84 -31.20
CA PRO A 22 10.31 -0.32 -30.30
C PRO A 22 11.74 -0.62 -29.85
N HIS A 23 12.72 0.19 -30.14
CA HIS A 23 14.11 -0.01 -29.68
C HIS A 23 14.79 1.33 -29.50
N LYS A 24 14.82 1.84 -28.28
CA LYS A 24 15.87 2.63 -27.59
C LYS A 24 15.27 3.64 -26.60
N GLY A 25 15.83 3.63 -25.39
CA GLY A 25 15.99 4.80 -24.57
C GLY A 25 14.75 5.24 -23.79
N TYR A 26 14.94 5.26 -22.49
CA TYR A 26 14.09 5.94 -21.54
C TYR A 26 13.78 7.35 -22.01
N VAL A 27 12.51 7.67 -22.26
CA VAL A 27 12.05 9.05 -22.38
C VAL A 27 12.10 9.62 -20.96
N ALA A 28 13.13 10.38 -20.67
CA ALA A 28 13.14 11.26 -19.51
C ALA A 28 12.07 12.34 -19.74
N LEU A 29 10.83 12.05 -19.33
CA LEU A 29 9.82 13.09 -19.19
C LEU A 29 10.38 14.08 -18.18
N SER A 30 10.79 15.25 -18.67
CA SER A 30 11.27 16.32 -17.84
C SER A 30 10.21 16.60 -16.79
N VAL A 31 10.64 16.85 -15.56
CA VAL A 31 9.79 17.28 -14.44
C VAL A 31 8.87 18.47 -14.82
N ARG A 32 9.22 19.24 -15.86
CA ARG A 32 8.39 20.28 -16.48
C ARG A 32 7.04 19.76 -17.01
N HIS A 33 6.97 18.57 -17.59
CA HIS A 33 5.72 18.02 -18.14
C HIS A 33 4.77 17.55 -17.02
N THR A 34 5.31 17.08 -15.90
CA THR A 34 4.52 16.70 -14.72
C THR A 34 3.89 17.95 -14.07
N ILE A 35 4.60 19.08 -14.07
CA ILE A 35 4.12 20.37 -13.54
C ILE A 35 3.13 21.03 -14.51
N LEU A 36 3.34 20.94 -15.82
CA LEU A 36 2.42 21.47 -16.83
C LEU A 36 1.07 20.74 -16.81
N LEU A 37 1.03 19.44 -16.62
CA LEU A 37 -0.23 18.68 -16.44
C LEU A 37 -0.98 19.11 -15.17
N ALA A 38 -0.30 19.44 -14.09
CA ALA A 38 -0.91 19.97 -12.87
C ALA A 38 -1.38 21.44 -13.03
N ALA A 39 -0.74 22.25 -13.88
CA ALA A 39 -1.09 23.64 -14.14
C ALA A 39 -2.25 23.80 -15.15
N CYS A 40 -2.46 22.83 -16.05
CA CYS A 40 -3.55 22.86 -17.04
C CYS A 40 -4.96 22.69 -16.46
N PHE A 41 -5.10 22.34 -15.19
CA PHE A 41 -6.40 22.18 -14.51
C PHE A 41 -6.76 23.39 -13.62
N ARG A 42 -6.51 24.62 -14.08
CA ARG A 42 -7.13 25.81 -13.48
C ARG A 42 -8.61 25.81 -13.83
N THR A 43 -9.47 25.48 -12.87
CA THR A 43 -10.90 25.80 -12.99
C THR A 43 -11.09 27.31 -12.89
N PRO A 44 -11.95 27.93 -13.71
CA PRO A 44 -12.35 29.31 -13.54
C PRO A 44 -13.31 29.42 -12.34
N GLY A 45 -12.80 29.78 -11.20
CA GLY A 45 -13.54 30.04 -9.97
C GLY A 45 -12.76 31.02 -9.11
N SER A 46 -13.45 31.97 -8.46
CA SER A 46 -12.81 33.00 -7.64
C SER A 46 -12.01 32.37 -6.49
N ALA A 47 -10.85 32.96 -6.17
CA ALA A 47 -9.92 32.47 -5.14
C ALA A 47 -10.51 32.41 -3.72
N LYS A 48 -11.72 32.89 -3.48
CA LYS A 48 -12.39 32.94 -2.17
C LYS A 48 -13.16 31.68 -1.81
N GLU A 49 -13.48 30.80 -2.78
CA GLU A 49 -14.34 29.62 -2.55
C GLU A 49 -13.57 28.28 -2.54
N ARG A 50 -12.26 28.31 -2.47
CA ARG A 50 -11.48 27.09 -2.41
C ARG A 50 -11.48 26.53 -0.99
N PRO A 51 -11.86 25.23 -0.79
CA PRO A 51 -11.76 24.59 0.51
C PRO A 51 -10.35 24.71 1.07
N GLU A 52 -10.22 24.97 2.35
CA GLU A 52 -8.95 25.20 3.05
C GLU A 52 -7.95 24.05 2.84
N ILE A 53 -8.46 22.82 2.79
CA ILE A 53 -7.70 21.59 2.47
C ILE A 53 -6.97 21.67 1.12
N LEU A 54 -7.57 22.29 0.08
CA LEU A 54 -6.90 22.41 -1.22
C LEU A 54 -5.82 23.49 -1.21
N ARG A 55 -6.00 24.55 -0.42
CA ARG A 55 -4.94 25.54 -0.20
C ARG A 55 -3.74 24.93 0.53
N GLU A 56 -4.00 23.93 1.38
CA GLU A 56 -2.98 23.22 2.14
C GLU A 56 -2.17 22.23 1.29
N TYR A 57 -2.78 21.64 0.28
CA TYR A 57 -2.13 20.69 -0.65
C TYR A 57 -1.72 21.33 -1.99
N GLU A 58 -2.04 22.60 -2.23
CA GLU A 58 -1.59 23.31 -3.43
C GLU A 58 -0.07 23.46 -3.46
N MET A 59 0.48 23.16 -4.61
CA MET A 59 1.87 23.05 -5.01
C MET A 59 2.72 24.35 -4.85
N ALA A 60 2.40 25.25 -3.92
CA ALA A 60 3.17 26.48 -3.70
C ALA A 60 4.63 26.19 -3.27
N ASP A 61 4.86 25.10 -2.54
CA ASP A 61 6.23 24.69 -2.15
C ASP A 61 7.05 24.15 -3.32
N THR A 62 6.40 23.53 -4.33
CA THR A 62 7.13 23.02 -5.48
C THR A 62 7.67 24.14 -6.36
N HIS A 63 6.98 25.29 -6.47
CA HIS A 63 7.44 26.41 -7.30
C HIS A 63 8.70 27.09 -6.73
N ASN A 64 8.77 27.30 -5.43
CA ASN A 64 9.95 27.87 -4.77
C ASN A 64 11.12 26.86 -4.69
N GLU A 65 10.84 25.58 -4.43
CA GLU A 65 11.87 24.52 -4.45
C GLU A 65 12.46 24.31 -5.85
N PHE A 66 11.68 24.52 -6.92
CA PHE A 66 12.17 24.44 -8.31
C PHE A 66 12.94 25.67 -8.76
N ALA A 67 12.62 26.87 -8.26
CA ALA A 67 13.40 28.08 -8.52
C ALA A 67 14.79 27.99 -7.86
N ASP A 68 14.85 27.47 -6.63
CA ASP A 68 16.07 27.25 -5.86
C ASP A 68 16.96 26.14 -6.46
N ALA A 69 16.34 25.11 -7.09
CA ALA A 69 17.05 24.06 -7.80
C ALA A 69 17.76 24.55 -9.08
N ARG A 70 17.26 25.60 -9.74
CA ARG A 70 17.92 26.19 -10.94
C ARG A 70 19.25 26.85 -10.62
N HIS A 71 19.38 27.47 -9.45
CA HIS A 71 20.63 28.15 -9.06
C HIS A 71 21.73 27.19 -8.60
N ARG A 72 21.42 25.92 -8.31
CA ARG A 72 22.35 24.96 -7.71
C ARG A 72 22.81 23.82 -8.63
N LEU A 73 22.40 23.82 -9.89
CA LEU A 73 22.83 22.79 -10.87
C LEU A 73 24.28 22.94 -11.36
N ASN A 74 24.98 24.02 -10.99
CA ASN A 74 26.35 24.28 -11.43
C ASN A 74 27.45 23.97 -10.39
N GLY A 75 27.09 23.43 -9.23
CA GLY A 75 28.06 23.00 -8.19
C GLY A 75 27.93 21.51 -7.92
N GLY A 76 29.04 20.78 -7.99
CA GLY A 76 29.17 19.33 -7.88
C GLY A 76 28.15 18.64 -6.99
N THR A 77 27.61 17.53 -7.49
CA THR A 77 26.51 16.72 -6.93
C THR A 77 26.84 16.14 -5.54
N ARG A 78 26.89 16.98 -4.51
CA ARG A 78 26.78 16.48 -3.13
C ARG A 78 25.37 15.94 -2.95
N ARG A 79 25.28 14.63 -2.67
CA ARG A 79 24.05 13.93 -2.32
C ARG A 79 23.36 14.68 -1.16
N ARG A 80 22.26 15.39 -1.43
CA ARG A 80 21.53 16.11 -0.37
C ARG A 80 20.81 15.05 0.47
N LEU A 81 21.31 14.80 1.66
CA LEU A 81 20.70 13.89 2.63
C LEU A 81 19.35 14.47 3.11
N LEU A 82 18.37 13.59 3.32
CA LEU A 82 17.14 13.98 3.99
C LEU A 82 17.39 14.10 5.49
N ARG A 83 17.12 15.26 6.06
CA ARG A 83 17.31 15.55 7.48
C ARG A 83 15.99 15.53 8.21
N ALA A 84 15.93 14.84 9.35
CA ALA A 84 14.72 14.70 10.14
C ALA A 84 14.22 16.04 10.69
N ASP A 85 15.14 16.84 11.24
CA ASP A 85 14.85 18.17 11.77
C ASP A 85 14.23 19.11 10.71
N GLU A 86 14.81 19.20 9.51
CA GLU A 86 14.26 20.00 8.41
C GLU A 86 12.86 19.58 7.99
N LEU A 87 12.58 18.27 7.97
CA LEU A 87 11.29 17.72 7.57
C LEU A 87 10.22 17.95 8.64
N LEU A 88 10.57 17.76 9.93
CA LEU A 88 9.68 18.05 11.06
C LEU A 88 9.29 19.54 11.08
N GLU A 89 10.28 20.44 11.00
CA GLU A 89 10.02 21.88 10.92
C GLU A 89 9.16 22.27 9.72
N SER A 90 9.40 21.68 8.54
CA SER A 90 8.61 21.95 7.34
C SER A 90 7.14 21.54 7.51
N ALA A 91 6.88 20.41 8.16
CA ALA A 91 5.53 19.97 8.47
C ALA A 91 4.83 20.90 9.47
N LEU A 92 5.52 21.24 10.58
CA LEU A 92 5.00 22.12 11.63
C LEU A 92 4.69 23.54 11.09
N ARG A 93 5.63 24.15 10.32
CA ARG A 93 5.42 25.47 9.70
C ARG A 93 4.20 25.48 8.80
N ARG A 94 4.01 24.44 8.00
CA ARG A 94 2.88 24.36 7.06
C ARG A 94 1.53 24.31 7.78
N ARG A 95 1.46 23.62 8.92
CA ARG A 95 0.25 23.48 9.75
C ARG A 95 0.15 24.57 10.84
N LYS A 96 1.10 25.53 10.90
CA LYS A 96 1.17 26.58 11.93
C LYS A 96 1.13 26.01 13.37
N ARG A 97 1.72 24.82 13.57
CA ARG A 97 1.82 24.13 14.87
C ARG A 97 3.20 24.33 15.47
N ARG A 98 3.29 24.20 16.81
CA ARG A 98 4.56 24.31 17.53
C ARG A 98 5.21 22.94 17.75
N ASP A 99 4.39 21.87 17.90
CA ASP A 99 4.87 20.52 18.13
C ASP A 99 3.79 19.48 17.76
N PHE A 100 4.17 18.21 17.72
CA PHE A 100 3.28 17.05 17.61
C PHE A 100 2.79 16.65 18.99
N ALA A 101 1.52 16.25 19.11
CA ALA A 101 0.95 15.79 20.38
C ALA A 101 1.54 14.42 20.79
N ASP A 102 1.71 13.51 19.82
CA ASP A 102 2.42 12.23 20.01
C ASP A 102 3.77 12.29 19.29
N ARG A 103 4.84 11.93 20.01
CA ARG A 103 6.21 11.90 19.50
C ARG A 103 6.78 10.49 19.34
N SER A 104 5.99 9.44 19.57
CA SER A 104 6.41 8.03 19.47
C SER A 104 6.99 7.67 18.09
N PHE A 105 6.52 8.34 17.04
CA PHE A 105 6.95 8.15 15.66
C PHE A 105 8.36 8.70 15.36
N ILE A 106 8.93 9.57 16.18
CA ILE A 106 10.19 10.27 15.87
C ILE A 106 11.34 9.28 15.70
N ARG A 107 11.49 8.36 16.64
CA ARG A 107 12.56 7.35 16.59
C ARG A 107 12.48 6.43 15.39
N PRO A 108 11.31 5.83 15.05
CA PRO A 108 11.12 5.11 13.79
C PRO A 108 11.46 5.94 12.55
N PHE A 109 11.04 7.20 12.54
CA PHE A 109 11.27 8.14 11.46
C PHE A 109 12.78 8.40 11.22
N GLU A 110 13.53 8.65 12.28
CA GLU A 110 14.99 8.86 12.22
C GLU A 110 15.70 7.62 11.70
N HIS A 111 15.34 6.40 12.18
CA HIS A 111 15.89 5.14 11.69
C HIS A 111 15.60 4.92 10.21
N LEU A 112 14.37 5.19 9.77
CA LEU A 112 13.99 5.10 8.36
C LEU A 112 14.81 6.07 7.49
N LEU A 113 14.89 7.33 7.88
CA LEU A 113 15.65 8.32 7.10
C LEU A 113 17.12 7.98 7.02
N LYS A 114 17.72 7.53 8.13
CA LYS A 114 19.11 7.08 8.15
C LYS A 114 19.33 5.94 7.16
N ALA A 115 18.50 4.88 7.22
CA ALA A 115 18.60 3.76 6.31
C ALA A 115 18.38 4.17 4.84
N CYS A 116 17.40 5.04 4.57
CA CYS A 116 17.16 5.56 3.22
C CYS A 116 18.35 6.38 2.68
N ASN A 117 18.99 7.17 3.52
CA ASN A 117 20.18 7.94 3.13
C ASN A 117 21.39 7.05 2.85
N ASP A 118 21.61 6.03 3.69
CA ASP A 118 22.85 5.25 3.68
C ASP A 118 22.77 4.02 2.74
N GLU A 119 21.59 3.38 2.63
CA GLU A 119 21.44 2.03 2.06
C GLU A 119 20.57 1.96 0.81
N ALA A 120 19.55 2.83 0.67
CA ALA A 120 18.51 2.69 -0.37
C ALA A 120 18.97 3.06 -1.78
N ASN A 121 20.20 3.56 -1.96
CA ASN A 121 20.75 3.97 -3.26
C ASN A 121 19.79 4.84 -4.09
N LEU A 122 19.13 5.80 -3.43
CA LEU A 122 18.08 6.59 -4.05
C LEU A 122 18.57 7.41 -5.24
N SER A 123 17.78 7.43 -6.30
CA SER A 123 17.90 8.38 -7.41
C SER A 123 17.46 9.79 -6.98
N VAL A 124 17.73 10.81 -7.79
CA VAL A 124 17.21 12.18 -7.52
C VAL A 124 15.68 12.19 -7.43
N PHE A 125 15.02 11.41 -8.26
CA PHE A 125 13.56 11.23 -8.19
C PHE A 125 13.16 10.53 -6.90
N GLY A 126 13.88 9.46 -6.50
CA GLY A 126 13.62 8.71 -5.27
C GLY A 126 13.73 9.57 -4.01
N VAL A 127 14.74 10.44 -3.90
CA VAL A 127 14.88 11.37 -2.79
C VAL A 127 13.68 12.34 -2.71
N ARG A 128 13.24 12.88 -3.86
CA ARG A 128 12.09 13.78 -3.91
C ARG A 128 10.78 13.08 -3.56
N ALA A 129 10.58 11.89 -4.10
CA ALA A 129 9.40 11.08 -3.84
C ALA A 129 9.30 10.71 -2.35
N LEU A 130 10.41 10.25 -1.75
CA LEU A 130 10.47 9.95 -0.31
C LEU A 130 10.18 11.20 0.53
N ARG A 131 10.77 12.36 0.18
CA ARG A 131 10.50 13.63 0.87
C ARG A 131 9.01 13.98 0.87
N ILE A 132 8.36 13.87 -0.29
CA ILE A 132 6.92 14.15 -0.43
C ILE A 132 6.08 13.19 0.41
N ASP A 133 6.39 11.90 0.37
CA ASP A 133 5.65 10.88 1.11
C ASP A 133 5.80 11.06 2.63
N VAL A 134 7.02 11.30 3.09
CA VAL A 134 7.31 11.59 4.51
C VAL A 134 6.57 12.85 4.99
N LEU A 135 6.64 13.95 4.23
CA LEU A 135 5.92 15.18 4.59
C LEU A 135 4.40 14.99 4.61
N ARG A 136 3.86 14.15 3.72
CA ARG A 136 2.46 13.76 3.75
C ARG A 136 2.11 13.04 5.06
N CYS A 137 2.91 12.04 5.46
CA CYS A 137 2.70 11.32 6.71
C CYS A 137 2.76 12.26 7.93
N LEU A 138 3.77 13.10 8.03
CA LEU A 138 3.90 14.08 9.12
C LEU A 138 2.72 15.06 9.18
N ARG A 139 2.24 15.55 8.04
CA ARG A 139 1.07 16.44 7.98
C ARG A 139 -0.23 15.72 8.35
N ASN A 140 -0.36 14.44 8.01
CA ASN A 140 -1.49 13.64 8.45
C ASN A 140 -1.49 13.44 9.98
N LEU A 141 -0.33 13.22 10.61
CA LEU A 141 -0.24 13.14 12.07
C LEU A 141 -0.71 14.44 12.74
N LEU A 142 -0.23 15.59 12.26
CA LEU A 142 -0.68 16.89 12.78
C LEU A 142 -2.19 17.11 12.56
N TYR A 143 -2.74 16.60 11.46
CA TYR A 143 -4.17 16.66 11.21
C TYR A 143 -4.97 15.83 12.22
N PHE A 144 -4.51 14.62 12.57
CA PHE A 144 -5.12 13.84 13.62
C PHE A 144 -5.09 14.57 14.97
N ASP A 145 -3.95 15.17 15.32
CA ASP A 145 -3.81 15.96 16.56
C ASP A 145 -4.81 17.15 16.60
N GLU A 146 -5.07 17.80 15.46
CA GLU A 146 -6.04 18.90 15.35
C GLU A 146 -7.47 18.42 15.60
N ILE A 147 -7.89 17.37 14.90
CA ILE A 147 -9.25 16.81 15.06
C ILE A 147 -9.49 16.31 16.48
N GLU A 148 -8.52 15.70 17.09
CA GLU A 148 -8.65 15.17 18.46
C GLU A 148 -8.69 16.27 19.52
N ALA A 149 -8.01 17.38 19.29
CA ALA A 149 -8.13 18.57 20.14
C ALA A 149 -9.55 19.18 20.06
N ASP A 150 -10.15 19.19 18.86
CA ASP A 150 -11.48 19.73 18.62
C ASP A 150 -12.60 18.75 19.04
N CYS A 151 -12.36 17.44 18.90
CA CYS A 151 -13.32 16.38 19.16
C CYS A 151 -12.69 15.16 19.86
N PRO A 152 -12.32 15.26 21.17
CA PRO A 152 -11.67 14.18 21.91
C PRO A 152 -12.49 12.88 21.95
N SER A 153 -13.81 12.98 21.81
CA SER A 153 -14.72 11.83 21.83
C SER A 153 -14.50 10.84 20.68
N VAL A 154 -13.78 11.23 19.63
CA VAL A 154 -13.42 10.30 18.54
C VAL A 154 -12.60 9.13 19.06
N LEU A 155 -11.72 9.35 20.05
CA LEU A 155 -10.86 8.34 20.64
C LEU A 155 -11.58 7.37 21.59
N THR A 156 -12.82 7.69 22.01
CA THR A 156 -13.62 6.79 22.85
C THR A 156 -14.36 5.70 22.08
N ARG A 157 -14.33 5.76 20.74
CA ARG A 157 -14.96 4.77 19.88
C ARG A 157 -14.31 3.41 20.01
N GLN A 158 -15.15 2.39 20.17
CA GLN A 158 -14.67 1.02 20.30
C GLN A 158 -14.62 0.34 18.94
N ILE A 159 -13.43 -0.11 18.56
CA ILE A 159 -13.25 -1.00 17.40
C ILE A 159 -13.41 -2.43 17.91
N ARG A 160 -14.61 -3.02 17.71
CA ARG A 160 -14.98 -4.31 18.31
C ARG A 160 -14.64 -5.48 17.40
N ALA A 161 -13.96 -6.46 17.95
CA ALA A 161 -13.60 -7.73 17.33
C ALA A 161 -13.21 -7.61 15.84
N PRO A 162 -12.22 -6.76 15.49
CA PRO A 162 -11.81 -6.60 14.10
C PRO A 162 -11.24 -7.91 13.57
N VAL A 163 -11.50 -8.19 12.28
CA VAL A 163 -10.99 -9.38 11.61
C VAL A 163 -9.73 -9.01 10.85
N PHE A 164 -8.61 -9.66 11.16
CA PHE A 164 -7.34 -9.46 10.48
C PHE A 164 -7.06 -10.62 9.51
N ILE A 165 -7.10 -10.34 8.22
CA ILE A 165 -6.74 -11.31 7.17
C ILE A 165 -5.26 -11.12 6.84
N THR A 166 -4.46 -12.17 7.00
CA THR A 166 -3.03 -12.14 6.71
C THR A 166 -2.55 -13.44 6.08
N GLY A 167 -1.27 -13.51 5.77
CA GLY A 167 -0.61 -14.63 5.11
C GLY A 167 0.45 -14.13 4.14
N MET A 168 1.11 -15.03 3.45
CA MET A 168 2.06 -14.61 2.41
C MET A 168 1.36 -13.75 1.35
N PRO A 169 2.02 -12.74 0.78
CA PRO A 169 1.48 -12.01 -0.36
C PRO A 169 1.10 -12.99 -1.48
N ARG A 170 0.11 -12.64 -2.30
CA ARG A 170 -0.32 -13.49 -3.43
C ARG A 170 -0.94 -14.85 -3.04
N SER A 171 -1.27 -15.04 -1.78
CA SER A 171 -1.97 -16.24 -1.30
C SER A 171 -3.50 -16.20 -1.45
N GLY A 172 -4.07 -15.15 -2.05
CA GLY A 172 -5.51 -15.00 -2.21
C GLY A 172 -6.20 -14.14 -1.14
N THR A 173 -5.45 -13.56 -0.21
CA THR A 173 -5.97 -12.68 0.85
C THR A 173 -6.79 -11.52 0.28
N THR A 174 -6.37 -10.90 -0.81
CA THR A 174 -7.10 -9.79 -1.47
C THR A 174 -8.45 -10.25 -2.05
N PHE A 175 -8.50 -11.46 -2.63
CA PHE A 175 -9.73 -12.02 -3.15
C PHE A 175 -10.74 -12.27 -2.02
N LEU A 176 -10.30 -12.95 -0.95
CA LEU A 176 -11.13 -13.23 0.22
C LEU A 176 -11.63 -11.94 0.87
N HIS A 177 -10.74 -10.96 1.07
CA HIS A 177 -11.06 -9.65 1.62
C HIS A 177 -12.14 -8.93 0.80
N ARG A 178 -11.97 -8.83 -0.51
CA ARG A 178 -12.95 -8.18 -1.40
C ARG A 178 -14.27 -8.92 -1.46
N LEU A 179 -14.26 -10.25 -1.35
CA LEU A 179 -15.47 -11.06 -1.31
C LEU A 179 -16.28 -10.80 -0.04
N ILE A 180 -15.63 -10.81 1.12
CA ILE A 180 -16.27 -10.51 2.41
C ILE A 180 -16.84 -9.09 2.42
N LEU A 181 -16.15 -8.13 1.83
CA LEU A 181 -16.60 -6.73 1.74
C LEU A 181 -17.82 -6.50 0.80
N GLN A 182 -18.37 -7.54 0.18
CA GLN A 182 -19.68 -7.45 -0.47
C GLN A 182 -20.83 -7.44 0.56
N ASP A 183 -20.56 -7.84 1.80
CA ASP A 183 -21.50 -7.70 2.91
C ASP A 183 -21.58 -6.22 3.37
N PRO A 184 -22.78 -5.58 3.33
CA PRO A 184 -22.96 -4.21 3.84
C PRO A 184 -22.65 -4.04 5.32
N GLY A 185 -22.68 -5.12 6.11
CA GLY A 185 -22.30 -5.14 7.52
C GLY A 185 -20.80 -5.06 7.77
N THR A 186 -19.97 -5.14 6.73
CA THR A 186 -18.51 -5.10 6.83
C THR A 186 -17.93 -3.84 6.23
N ILE A 187 -16.71 -3.48 6.66
CA ILE A 187 -16.00 -2.29 6.21
C ILE A 187 -14.48 -2.51 6.20
N ALA A 188 -13.78 -1.80 5.33
CA ALA A 188 -12.33 -1.68 5.31
C ALA A 188 -11.90 -0.25 4.93
N PRO A 189 -10.69 0.18 5.29
CA PRO A 189 -10.14 1.45 4.83
C PRO A 189 -9.99 1.46 3.31
N ARG A 190 -10.36 2.57 2.68
CA ARG A 190 -10.21 2.78 1.23
C ARG A 190 -8.93 3.56 0.93
N LEU A 191 -8.34 3.35 -0.24
CA LEU A 191 -7.09 3.99 -0.62
C LEU A 191 -7.09 5.50 -0.37
N PHE A 192 -8.10 6.24 -0.83
CA PHE A 192 -8.13 7.70 -0.65
C PHE A 192 -8.16 8.12 0.82
N GLN A 193 -8.74 7.31 1.70
CA GLN A 193 -8.76 7.54 3.15
C GLN A 193 -7.39 7.28 3.79
N LEU A 194 -6.64 6.32 3.26
CA LEU A 194 -5.28 6.00 3.72
C LEU A 194 -4.27 7.08 3.33
N VAL A 195 -4.40 7.60 2.11
CA VAL A 195 -3.48 8.63 1.60
C VAL A 195 -3.77 9.99 2.23
N TYR A 196 -5.05 10.39 2.27
CA TYR A 196 -5.53 11.65 2.84
C TYR A 196 -6.68 11.37 3.80
N PRO A 197 -6.38 11.00 5.05
CA PRO A 197 -7.40 10.80 6.06
C PRO A 197 -8.15 12.11 6.28
N ASP A 198 -9.44 12.01 6.47
CA ASP A 198 -10.30 13.13 6.83
C ASP A 198 -11.26 12.62 7.90
N ALA A 199 -11.09 13.12 9.09
CA ALA A 199 -11.95 12.81 10.22
C ALA A 199 -13.07 13.84 10.39
N SER A 200 -12.99 15.00 9.72
CA SER A 200 -14.08 15.94 9.69
C SER A 200 -15.24 15.34 8.89
N GLN A 201 -16.46 15.73 9.20
CA GLN A 201 -17.63 15.44 8.36
C GLN A 201 -17.46 16.22 7.04
N ALA A 202 -16.53 15.75 6.22
CA ALA A 202 -16.15 16.41 5.01
C ALA A 202 -17.36 16.56 4.10
N SER A 203 -17.53 17.77 3.59
CA SER A 203 -18.47 18.03 2.51
C SER A 203 -18.23 17.06 1.35
N CYS A 204 -19.27 16.69 0.62
CA CYS A 204 -19.14 15.87 -0.59
C CYS A 204 -18.06 16.41 -1.55
N ILE A 205 -17.88 17.73 -1.60
CA ILE A 205 -16.85 18.42 -2.39
C ILE A 205 -15.46 18.08 -1.90
N GLY A 206 -15.18 18.11 -0.60
CA GLY A 206 -13.87 17.74 -0.04
C GLY A 206 -13.49 16.29 -0.35
N THR A 207 -14.44 15.37 -0.22
CA THR A 207 -14.23 13.96 -0.58
C THR A 207 -13.94 13.79 -2.08
N ALA A 208 -14.68 14.46 -2.97
CA ALA A 208 -14.48 14.39 -4.41
C ALA A 208 -13.07 14.92 -4.81
N LEU A 209 -12.63 16.00 -4.18
CA LEU A 209 -11.32 16.56 -4.44
C LEU A 209 -10.17 15.64 -3.99
N ARG A 210 -10.27 15.05 -2.79
CA ARG A 210 -9.29 14.05 -2.33
C ARG A 210 -9.21 12.86 -3.28
N LYS A 211 -10.34 12.30 -3.70
CA LYS A 211 -10.40 11.22 -4.68
C LYS A 211 -9.74 11.61 -6.01
N ARG A 212 -9.98 12.83 -6.49
CA ARG A 212 -9.34 13.35 -7.71
C ARG A 212 -7.82 13.43 -7.58
N TRP A 213 -7.30 13.90 -6.44
CA TRP A 213 -5.86 13.95 -6.18
C TRP A 213 -5.23 12.56 -6.13
N VAL A 214 -5.85 11.61 -5.44
CA VAL A 214 -5.39 10.22 -5.42
C VAL A 214 -5.43 9.61 -6.82
N SER A 215 -6.48 9.89 -7.60
CA SER A 215 -6.59 9.42 -8.99
C SER A 215 -5.43 9.95 -9.86
N LEU A 216 -5.04 11.22 -9.70
CA LEU A 216 -3.91 11.79 -10.40
C LEU A 216 -2.60 11.10 -10.00
N GLN A 217 -2.37 10.89 -8.70
CA GLN A 217 -1.19 10.18 -8.20
C GLN A 217 -1.10 8.74 -8.73
N LEU A 218 -2.22 8.02 -8.76
CA LEU A 218 -2.29 6.67 -9.35
C LEU A 218 -1.99 6.69 -10.85
N THR A 219 -2.47 7.70 -11.58
CA THR A 219 -2.17 7.85 -13.01
C THR A 219 -0.67 8.05 -13.23
N LEU A 220 -0.04 8.92 -12.44
CA LEU A 220 1.41 9.13 -12.49
C LEU A 220 2.20 7.87 -12.14
N LEU A 221 1.77 7.15 -11.10
CA LEU A 221 2.39 5.88 -10.70
C LEU A 221 2.31 4.83 -11.82
N ARG A 222 1.17 4.73 -12.51
CA ARG A 222 0.99 3.82 -13.66
C ARG A 222 1.89 4.19 -14.85
N LEU A 223 2.18 5.46 -15.04
CA LEU A 223 3.12 5.91 -16.08
C LEU A 223 4.58 5.55 -15.73
N ILE A 224 4.94 5.64 -14.46
CA ILE A 224 6.30 5.37 -13.97
C ILE A 224 6.56 3.88 -13.81
N ALA A 225 5.57 3.12 -13.37
CA ALA A 225 5.64 1.68 -13.12
C ALA A 225 4.42 0.95 -13.71
N PRO A 226 4.32 0.83 -15.04
CA PRO A 226 3.15 0.26 -15.72
C PRO A 226 2.87 -1.20 -15.33
N GLU A 227 3.91 -1.96 -14.99
CA GLU A 227 3.77 -3.35 -14.54
C GLU A 227 3.03 -3.46 -13.20
N LEU A 228 3.07 -2.41 -12.37
CA LEU A 228 2.41 -2.42 -11.05
C LEU A 228 0.90 -2.65 -11.17
N ASN A 229 0.26 -2.10 -12.21
CA ASN A 229 -1.18 -2.29 -12.42
C ASN A 229 -1.57 -3.76 -12.70
N ALA A 230 -0.65 -4.56 -13.23
CA ALA A 230 -0.87 -5.99 -13.43
C ALA A 230 -0.54 -6.81 -12.17
N LEU A 231 0.45 -6.38 -11.39
CA LEU A 231 0.89 -7.05 -10.17
C LEU A 231 -0.01 -6.74 -8.97
N HIS A 232 -0.39 -5.47 -8.81
CA HIS A 232 -1.20 -4.98 -7.69
C HIS A 232 -2.17 -3.90 -8.19
N PRO A 233 -3.33 -4.30 -8.77
CA PRO A 233 -4.31 -3.36 -9.28
C PRO A 233 -4.97 -2.60 -8.13
N VAL A 234 -4.79 -1.27 -8.13
CA VAL A 234 -5.30 -0.35 -7.11
C VAL A 234 -6.24 0.67 -7.76
N ALA A 235 -7.33 1.01 -7.07
CA ALA A 235 -8.27 2.06 -7.45
C ALA A 235 -8.53 3.00 -6.27
N VAL A 236 -8.98 4.21 -6.56
CA VAL A 236 -9.19 5.26 -5.54
C VAL A 236 -10.11 4.81 -4.40
N ASP A 237 -11.17 4.10 -4.74
CA ASP A 237 -12.18 3.61 -3.81
C ASP A 237 -11.98 2.14 -3.41
N SER A 238 -10.89 1.49 -3.87
CA SER A 238 -10.63 0.11 -3.48
C SER A 238 -10.31 0.01 -1.99
N PRO A 239 -10.79 -1.06 -1.32
CA PRO A 239 -10.28 -1.41 0.00
C PRO A 239 -8.79 -1.78 -0.13
N GLU A 240 -7.97 -1.24 0.78
CA GLU A 240 -6.52 -1.38 0.70
C GLU A 240 -5.91 -1.95 1.98
N GLU A 241 -4.60 -2.16 1.94
CA GLU A 241 -3.83 -2.78 3.01
C GLU A 241 -3.58 -1.83 4.18
N CYS A 242 -3.59 -2.36 5.40
CA CYS A 242 -3.30 -1.59 6.61
C CYS A 242 -1.85 -1.10 6.70
N THR A 243 -0.98 -1.59 5.82
CA THR A 243 0.43 -1.19 5.75
C THR A 243 0.59 0.33 5.53
N ASP A 244 -0.37 0.98 4.87
CA ASP A 244 -0.38 2.44 4.71
C ASP A 244 -0.79 3.19 5.99
N ILE A 245 -1.52 2.56 6.90
CA ILE A 245 -1.82 3.14 8.23
C ILE A 245 -0.56 3.13 9.09
N THR A 246 0.11 1.99 9.20
CA THR A 246 1.35 1.85 9.98
C THR A 246 2.49 2.70 9.43
N ALA A 247 2.50 2.95 8.13
CA ALA A 247 3.45 3.85 7.48
C ALA A 247 3.31 5.32 7.91
N GLN A 248 2.14 5.76 8.40
CA GLN A 248 1.98 7.13 8.90
C GLN A 248 2.91 7.43 10.09
N VAL A 249 3.17 6.43 10.92
CA VAL A 249 4.07 6.53 12.09
C VAL A 249 5.44 5.91 11.84
N PHE A 250 5.78 5.69 10.57
CA PHE A 250 7.09 5.18 10.14
C PHE A 250 7.48 3.82 10.73
N GLN A 251 6.52 2.97 11.08
CA GLN A 251 6.70 1.60 11.54
C GLN A 251 5.98 0.63 10.60
N SER A 252 6.47 0.47 9.37
CA SER A 252 5.82 -0.34 8.34
C SER A 252 6.81 -1.01 7.41
N LEU A 253 6.55 -2.26 7.04
CA LEU A 253 7.29 -2.99 6.02
C LEU A 253 7.06 -2.43 4.59
N ARG A 254 6.09 -1.52 4.41
CA ARG A 254 5.93 -0.77 3.17
C ARG A 254 7.22 -0.11 2.71
N PHE A 255 7.99 0.44 3.66
CA PHE A 255 9.23 1.12 3.32
C PHE A 255 10.27 0.17 2.77
N ASP A 256 10.36 -1.06 3.30
CA ASP A 256 11.23 -2.09 2.74
C ASP A 256 10.77 -2.56 1.35
N ALA A 257 9.47 -2.68 1.13
CA ALA A 257 8.96 -3.01 -0.20
C ALA A 257 9.34 -1.96 -1.27
N MET A 258 9.41 -0.67 -0.89
CA MET A 258 9.69 0.45 -1.80
C MET A 258 11.17 0.86 -1.85
N TYR A 259 11.93 0.62 -0.78
CA TYR A 259 13.31 1.06 -0.62
C TYR A 259 14.13 -0.09 -0.04
N ARG A 260 15.41 -0.17 -0.39
CA ARG A 260 16.32 -1.11 0.27
C ARG A 260 16.77 -0.51 1.60
N VAL A 261 16.26 -1.02 2.71
CA VAL A 261 16.49 -0.46 4.06
C VAL A 261 16.72 -1.55 5.13
N PRO A 262 17.72 -2.44 4.95
CA PRO A 262 17.93 -3.60 5.83
C PRO A 262 18.18 -3.22 7.29
N SER A 263 18.90 -2.13 7.57
CA SER A 263 19.14 -1.69 8.96
C SER A 263 17.86 -1.21 9.65
N TYR A 264 16.96 -0.55 8.90
CA TYR A 264 15.64 -0.18 9.41
C TYR A 264 14.79 -1.42 9.70
N ASN A 265 14.78 -2.43 8.82
CA ASN A 265 14.05 -3.68 9.06
C ASN A 265 14.55 -4.39 10.31
N SER A 266 15.87 -4.54 10.44
CA SER A 266 16.46 -5.17 11.63
C SER A 266 16.15 -4.39 12.91
N TRP A 267 16.05 -3.06 12.83
CA TRP A 267 15.59 -2.25 13.95
C TRP A 267 14.10 -2.50 14.25
N LEU A 268 13.25 -2.54 13.22
CA LEU A 268 11.81 -2.73 13.34
C LEU A 268 11.48 -4.11 13.96
N GLU A 269 12.17 -5.17 13.55
CA GLU A 269 12.04 -6.51 14.12
C GLU A 269 12.32 -6.54 15.64
N ARG A 270 13.34 -5.80 16.09
CA ARG A 270 13.69 -5.72 17.53
C ARG A 270 12.76 -4.81 18.32
N SER A 271 12.27 -3.74 17.71
CA SER A 271 11.42 -2.73 18.36
C SER A 271 9.95 -3.13 18.44
N GLY A 272 9.50 -4.03 17.55
CA GLY A 272 8.10 -4.40 17.40
C GLY A 272 7.24 -3.32 16.74
N PHE A 273 5.94 -3.53 16.76
CA PHE A 273 4.94 -2.71 16.06
C PHE A 273 3.87 -2.14 17.01
N LEU A 274 4.09 -2.16 18.29
CA LEU A 274 3.06 -1.78 19.28
C LEU A 274 2.52 -0.36 19.04
N ASP A 275 3.40 0.62 18.84
CA ASP A 275 2.99 2.00 18.63
C ASP A 275 2.33 2.18 17.23
N ALA A 276 2.79 1.41 16.22
CA ALA A 276 2.11 1.36 14.93
C ALA A 276 0.66 0.86 15.06
N TYR A 277 0.41 -0.17 15.88
CA TYR A 277 -0.95 -0.68 16.07
C TYR A 277 -1.80 0.16 17.04
N ARG A 278 -1.19 0.87 17.98
CA ARG A 278 -1.88 1.92 18.74
C ARG A 278 -2.38 3.03 17.80
N PHE A 279 -1.52 3.49 16.89
CA PHE A 279 -1.92 4.45 15.87
C PHE A 279 -2.94 3.86 14.89
N HIS A 280 -2.79 2.58 14.51
CA HIS A 280 -3.75 1.88 13.67
C HIS A 280 -5.16 1.90 14.27
N ARG A 281 -5.29 1.66 15.58
CA ARG A 281 -6.57 1.78 16.28
C ARG A 281 -7.10 3.22 16.27
N ARG A 282 -6.25 4.19 16.57
CA ARG A 282 -6.55 5.62 16.49
C ARG A 282 -7.08 6.00 15.10
N PHE A 283 -6.43 5.55 14.05
CA PHE A 283 -6.84 5.77 12.66
C PHE A 283 -8.23 5.18 12.36
N LEU A 284 -8.49 3.95 12.78
CA LEU A 284 -9.80 3.32 12.61
C LEU A 284 -10.90 4.03 13.40
N GLN A 285 -10.63 4.54 14.59
CA GLN A 285 -11.58 5.31 15.40
C GLN A 285 -12.05 6.57 14.66
N HIS A 286 -11.15 7.25 13.96
CA HIS A 286 -11.51 8.38 13.10
C HIS A 286 -12.38 7.98 11.91
N LEU A 287 -12.10 6.85 11.25
CA LEU A 287 -12.94 6.37 10.17
C LEU A 287 -14.30 5.85 10.66
N ASP A 288 -14.35 5.19 11.81
CA ASP A 288 -15.57 4.66 12.43
C ASP A 288 -16.56 5.76 12.81
N ALA A 289 -16.06 6.96 13.10
CA ALA A 289 -16.89 8.13 13.33
C ALA A 289 -17.82 8.44 12.17
N GLN A 290 -17.44 8.07 10.95
CA GLN A 290 -18.21 8.33 9.72
C GLN A 290 -19.15 7.17 9.34
N LEU A 291 -18.85 5.93 9.79
CA LEU A 291 -19.54 4.72 9.36
C LEU A 291 -19.73 3.73 10.53
N PRO A 292 -20.46 4.12 11.59
CA PRO A 292 -20.55 3.33 12.81
C PRO A 292 -21.27 1.99 12.61
N GLY A 293 -20.95 1.02 13.48
CA GLY A 293 -21.69 -0.22 13.62
C GLY A 293 -21.35 -1.33 12.62
N ARG A 294 -20.32 -1.15 11.79
CA ARG A 294 -19.84 -2.17 10.86
C ARG A 294 -18.66 -2.94 11.42
N ARG A 295 -18.52 -4.20 10.99
CA ARG A 295 -17.36 -5.01 11.34
C ARG A 295 -16.16 -4.65 10.46
N TRP A 296 -15.05 -4.29 11.08
CA TRP A 296 -13.79 -4.02 10.39
C TRP A 296 -13.17 -5.31 9.88
N ILE A 297 -12.97 -5.40 8.57
CA ILE A 297 -12.23 -6.47 7.89
C ILE A 297 -10.94 -5.87 7.38
N LEU A 298 -9.85 -6.20 8.02
CA LEU A 298 -8.54 -5.60 7.84
C LEU A 298 -7.61 -6.59 7.16
N LYS A 299 -6.83 -6.14 6.19
CA LYS A 299 -5.95 -7.03 5.44
C LYS A 299 -4.58 -6.40 5.24
N SER A 300 -3.55 -7.12 5.59
CA SER A 300 -2.17 -6.85 5.18
C SER A 300 -1.31 -8.11 5.38
N PRO A 301 -0.36 -8.40 4.50
CA PRO A 301 0.68 -9.38 4.79
C PRO A 301 1.51 -9.01 6.03
N ASP A 302 1.72 -7.72 6.29
CA ASP A 302 2.52 -7.20 7.39
C ASP A 302 1.96 -7.56 8.77
N HIS A 303 0.65 -7.80 8.89
CA HIS A 303 0.03 -8.25 10.13
C HIS A 303 0.69 -9.48 10.71
N LEU A 304 1.23 -10.35 9.86
CA LEU A 304 1.91 -11.58 10.26
C LEU A 304 3.13 -11.32 11.16
N PHE A 305 3.79 -10.18 10.99
CA PHE A 305 4.99 -9.82 11.75
C PHE A 305 4.67 -9.08 13.05
N ALA A 306 3.38 -8.76 13.29
CA ALA A 306 2.93 -7.93 14.41
C ALA A 306 1.80 -8.56 15.22
N LEU A 307 1.62 -9.89 15.16
CA LEU A 307 0.46 -10.59 15.75
C LEU A 307 0.33 -10.37 17.27
N GLU A 308 1.45 -10.40 17.99
CA GLU A 308 1.46 -10.15 19.44
C GLU A 308 1.02 -8.70 19.77
N ASP A 309 1.49 -7.73 18.98
CA ASP A 309 1.15 -6.33 19.17
C ASP A 309 -0.30 -6.03 18.76
N ILE A 310 -0.80 -6.72 17.73
CA ILE A 310 -2.23 -6.71 17.36
C ILE A 310 -3.08 -7.17 18.54
N ARG A 311 -2.73 -8.29 19.19
CA ARG A 311 -3.47 -8.83 20.33
C ARG A 311 -3.45 -7.92 21.57
N LYS A 312 -2.32 -7.23 21.80
CA LYS A 312 -2.23 -6.23 22.89
C LYS A 312 -3.17 -5.04 22.65
N VAL A 313 -3.33 -4.61 21.40
CA VAL A 313 -4.14 -3.44 21.02
C VAL A 313 -5.61 -3.80 20.79
N TYR A 314 -5.88 -4.99 20.28
CA TYR A 314 -7.20 -5.55 19.98
C TYR A 314 -7.35 -6.94 20.60
N PRO A 315 -7.65 -7.02 21.90
CA PRO A 315 -7.72 -8.31 22.60
C PRO A 315 -8.80 -9.25 22.06
N ASP A 316 -9.83 -8.70 21.43
CA ASP A 316 -10.96 -9.40 20.80
C ASP A 316 -10.79 -9.64 19.29
N ALA A 317 -9.60 -9.35 18.73
CA ALA A 317 -9.32 -9.57 17.32
C ALA A 317 -9.43 -11.03 16.91
N ARG A 318 -9.98 -11.27 15.71
CA ARG A 318 -9.99 -12.58 15.04
C ARG A 318 -8.98 -12.60 13.91
N LEU A 319 -8.22 -13.68 13.80
CA LEU A 319 -7.18 -13.85 12.80
C LEU A 319 -7.63 -14.84 11.71
N VAL A 320 -7.41 -14.49 10.45
CA VAL A 320 -7.61 -15.37 9.29
C VAL A 320 -6.29 -15.45 8.52
N LEU A 321 -5.66 -16.63 8.56
CA LEU A 321 -4.40 -16.90 7.88
C LEU A 321 -4.65 -17.67 6.59
N VAL A 322 -4.11 -17.14 5.49
CA VAL A 322 -4.25 -17.78 4.18
C VAL A 322 -2.92 -18.38 3.75
N HIS A 323 -2.94 -19.68 3.43
CA HIS A 323 -1.78 -20.47 3.06
C HIS A 323 -1.73 -20.75 1.56
N ARG A 324 -0.53 -20.74 1.00
CA ARG A 324 -0.27 -21.09 -0.40
C ARG A 324 1.16 -21.62 -0.55
N ASP A 325 1.42 -22.34 -1.65
CA ASP A 325 2.75 -22.83 -2.01
C ASP A 325 3.77 -21.68 -2.08
N PRO A 326 4.80 -21.66 -1.20
CA PRO A 326 5.79 -20.58 -1.13
C PRO A 326 6.57 -20.42 -2.44
N VAL A 327 6.84 -21.51 -3.16
CA VAL A 327 7.58 -21.47 -4.43
C VAL A 327 6.86 -20.65 -5.48
N ARG A 328 5.53 -20.73 -5.51
CA ARG A 328 4.69 -19.91 -6.40
C ARG A 328 4.59 -18.46 -5.96
N VAL A 329 4.62 -18.22 -4.66
CA VAL A 329 4.51 -16.89 -4.06
C VAL A 329 5.78 -16.07 -4.26
N LEU A 330 6.95 -16.65 -3.94
CA LEU A 330 8.22 -15.91 -3.82
C LEU A 330 8.68 -15.27 -5.12
N ALA A 331 8.57 -15.94 -6.27
CA ALA A 331 8.94 -15.36 -7.56
C ALA A 331 8.14 -14.07 -7.85
N SER A 332 6.88 -14.06 -7.49
CA SER A 332 6.01 -12.90 -7.71
C SER A 332 6.25 -11.78 -6.71
N VAL A 333 6.54 -12.13 -5.45
CA VAL A 333 6.87 -11.11 -4.44
C VAL A 333 8.19 -10.45 -4.80
N ALA A 334 9.22 -11.22 -5.20
CA ALA A 334 10.47 -10.69 -5.67
C ALA A 334 10.30 -9.75 -6.87
N LYS A 335 9.44 -10.13 -7.84
CA LYS A 335 9.12 -9.26 -8.98
C LYS A 335 8.38 -7.99 -8.56
N LEU A 336 7.44 -8.09 -7.64
CA LEU A 336 6.72 -6.92 -7.10
C LEU A 336 7.70 -5.96 -6.41
N THR A 337 8.60 -6.48 -5.58
CA THR A 337 9.65 -5.69 -4.91
C THR A 337 10.57 -4.99 -5.92
N GLU A 338 11.02 -5.69 -6.97
CA GLU A 338 11.77 -5.07 -8.07
C GLU A 338 11.02 -3.89 -8.70
N VAL A 339 9.75 -4.10 -9.04
CA VAL A 339 8.92 -3.08 -9.71
C VAL A 339 8.66 -1.89 -8.78
N LEU A 340 8.49 -2.11 -7.49
CA LEU A 340 8.30 -1.05 -6.50
C LEU A 340 9.58 -0.25 -6.23
N ARG A 341 10.76 -0.91 -6.13
CA ARG A 341 12.05 -0.24 -5.85
C ARG A 341 12.63 0.49 -7.07
N ARG A 342 12.43 -0.05 -8.27
CA ARG A 342 13.07 0.44 -9.51
C ARG A 342 12.85 1.94 -9.81
N PRO A 343 11.67 2.56 -9.62
CA PRO A 343 11.48 3.98 -9.88
C PRO A 343 12.31 4.89 -8.95
N PHE A 344 12.60 4.44 -7.75
CA PHE A 344 13.20 5.26 -6.70
C PHE A 344 14.70 5.06 -6.53
N ALA A 345 15.22 3.88 -6.90
CA ALA A 345 16.63 3.55 -6.80
C ALA A 345 17.39 3.88 -8.11
N ARG A 346 18.72 4.08 -8.02
CA ARG A 346 19.61 4.21 -9.18
C ARG A 346 19.83 2.88 -9.86
N SER A 347 19.87 1.80 -9.08
CA SER A 347 19.97 0.42 -9.53
C SER A 347 19.29 -0.50 -8.53
N VAL A 348 18.85 -1.64 -9.01
CA VAL A 348 18.18 -2.67 -8.21
C VAL A 348 18.84 -4.01 -8.54
N ASP A 349 19.29 -4.73 -7.50
CA ASP A 349 19.88 -6.07 -7.63
C ASP A 349 18.80 -7.13 -7.40
N ARG A 350 18.50 -7.92 -8.44
CA ARG A 350 17.49 -8.98 -8.38
C ARG A 350 17.89 -10.13 -7.48
N ILE A 351 19.18 -10.47 -7.45
CA ILE A 351 19.68 -11.58 -6.62
C ILE A 351 19.57 -11.23 -5.14
N GLU A 352 19.92 -9.98 -4.79
CA GLU A 352 19.73 -9.46 -3.44
C GLU A 352 18.24 -9.47 -3.05
N ILE A 353 17.34 -8.99 -3.92
CA ILE A 353 15.91 -9.04 -3.68
C ILE A 353 15.43 -10.47 -3.42
N GLY A 354 15.84 -11.42 -4.23
CA GLY A 354 15.47 -12.83 -4.03
C GLY A 354 15.87 -13.36 -2.67
N ARG A 355 17.09 -13.06 -2.24
CA ARG A 355 17.61 -13.44 -0.91
C ARG A 355 16.81 -12.80 0.22
N GLU A 356 16.59 -11.47 0.16
CA GLU A 356 15.83 -10.73 1.16
C GLU A 356 14.38 -11.24 1.29
N VAL A 357 13.67 -11.35 0.16
CA VAL A 357 12.29 -11.84 0.10
C VAL A 357 12.18 -13.27 0.62
N SER A 358 13.09 -14.16 0.21
CA SER A 358 13.10 -15.55 0.67
C SER A 358 13.33 -15.65 2.19
N ALA A 359 14.23 -14.86 2.75
CA ALA A 359 14.51 -14.84 4.19
C ALA A 359 13.32 -14.32 5.00
N SER A 360 12.75 -13.18 4.59
CA SER A 360 11.60 -12.56 5.27
C SER A 360 10.39 -13.50 5.29
N TRP A 361 10.05 -14.14 4.16
CA TRP A 361 8.88 -15.02 4.11
C TRP A 361 9.13 -16.40 4.71
N LEU A 362 10.38 -16.83 4.87
CA LEU A 362 10.69 -17.99 5.71
C LEU A 362 10.41 -17.69 7.19
N ASP A 363 10.74 -16.50 7.68
CA ASP A 363 10.33 -16.06 9.02
C ASP A 363 8.81 -15.98 9.14
N GLY A 364 8.13 -15.40 8.14
CA GLY A 364 6.67 -15.38 8.07
C GLY A 364 6.05 -16.80 8.16
N ALA A 365 6.61 -17.76 7.46
CA ALA A 365 6.17 -19.16 7.53
C ALA A 365 6.35 -19.77 8.93
N ARG A 366 7.47 -19.46 9.61
CA ARG A 366 7.71 -19.90 10.99
C ARG A 366 6.66 -19.32 11.96
N ARG A 367 6.33 -18.03 11.82
CA ARG A 367 5.29 -17.37 12.63
C ARG A 367 3.92 -17.98 12.40
N MET A 368 3.54 -18.28 11.15
CA MET A 368 2.27 -18.98 10.85
C MET A 368 2.23 -20.36 11.50
N ARG A 369 3.33 -21.12 11.49
CA ARG A 369 3.40 -22.41 12.17
C ARG A 369 3.20 -22.30 13.68
N GLY A 370 3.73 -21.27 14.30
CA GLY A 370 3.51 -21.00 15.72
C GLY A 370 2.04 -20.79 16.11
N LEU A 371 1.16 -20.57 15.13
CA LEU A 371 -0.28 -20.39 15.33
C LEU A 371 -1.11 -21.61 14.95
N ALA A 372 -0.51 -22.75 14.60
CA ALA A 372 -1.24 -23.91 14.10
C ALA A 372 -2.29 -24.48 15.08
N GLY A 373 -2.12 -24.26 16.39
CA GLY A 373 -3.08 -24.67 17.43
C GLY A 373 -3.81 -23.50 18.09
N ASP A 374 -3.75 -22.30 17.52
CA ASP A 374 -4.34 -21.11 18.10
C ASP A 374 -5.83 -21.00 17.77
N GLU A 375 -6.69 -21.08 18.77
CA GLU A 375 -8.16 -21.02 18.61
C GLU A 375 -8.66 -19.67 18.05
N LEU A 376 -7.89 -18.59 18.18
CA LEU A 376 -8.22 -17.26 17.62
C LEU A 376 -7.75 -17.12 16.16
N ALA A 377 -7.17 -18.16 15.57
CA ALA A 377 -6.62 -18.15 14.22
C ALA A 377 -7.30 -19.21 13.33
N LEU A 378 -8.04 -18.74 12.32
CA LEU A 378 -8.56 -19.60 11.26
C LEU A 378 -7.52 -19.77 10.16
N HIS A 379 -7.21 -21.01 9.80
CA HIS A 379 -6.30 -21.34 8.72
C HIS A 379 -7.08 -21.77 7.46
N LEU A 380 -6.83 -21.10 6.33
CA LEU A 380 -7.48 -21.37 5.04
C LEU A 380 -6.44 -21.62 3.96
N ASN A 381 -6.64 -22.64 3.14
CA ASN A 381 -5.81 -22.90 1.97
C ASN A 381 -6.29 -22.10 0.74
N TYR A 382 -5.37 -21.54 -0.03
CA TYR A 382 -5.67 -20.83 -1.28
C TYR A 382 -6.58 -21.63 -2.22
N ARG A 383 -6.29 -22.93 -2.40
CA ARG A 383 -7.10 -23.82 -3.27
C ARG A 383 -8.55 -23.92 -2.80
N GLN A 384 -8.78 -24.01 -1.50
CA GLN A 384 -10.12 -24.04 -0.92
C GLN A 384 -10.88 -22.74 -1.21
N ILE A 385 -10.20 -21.60 -1.02
CA ILE A 385 -10.77 -20.27 -1.27
C ILE A 385 -11.19 -20.12 -2.75
N VAL A 386 -10.37 -20.62 -3.68
CA VAL A 386 -10.65 -20.49 -5.12
C VAL A 386 -11.72 -21.50 -5.56
N ALA A 387 -11.65 -22.74 -5.09
CA ALA A 387 -12.58 -23.80 -5.50
C ALA A 387 -13.97 -23.62 -4.89
N ARG A 388 -14.04 -23.17 -3.62
CA ARG A 388 -15.30 -23.03 -2.86
C ARG A 388 -15.33 -21.70 -2.09
N PRO A 389 -15.40 -20.56 -2.80
CA PRO A 389 -15.25 -19.25 -2.17
C PRO A 389 -16.31 -18.93 -1.11
N ILE A 390 -17.56 -19.36 -1.31
CA ILE A 390 -18.64 -19.15 -0.33
C ILE A 390 -18.44 -20.01 0.93
N ASP A 391 -17.94 -21.24 0.78
CA ASP A 391 -17.66 -22.08 1.94
C ASP A 391 -16.49 -21.51 2.77
N ALA A 392 -15.48 -20.94 2.11
CA ALA A 392 -14.41 -20.24 2.80
C ALA A 392 -14.94 -19.01 3.57
N VAL A 393 -15.89 -18.25 3.00
CA VAL A 393 -16.55 -17.15 3.69
C VAL A 393 -17.35 -17.67 4.89
N ARG A 394 -18.12 -18.73 4.75
CA ARG A 394 -18.88 -19.34 5.86
C ARG A 394 -17.97 -19.71 7.02
N ALA A 395 -16.81 -20.33 6.73
CA ALA A 395 -15.81 -20.64 7.75
C ALA A 395 -15.29 -19.39 8.47
N VAL A 396 -15.03 -18.30 7.73
CA VAL A 396 -14.64 -17.01 8.34
C VAL A 396 -15.75 -16.46 9.22
N TYR A 397 -17.00 -16.47 8.76
CA TYR A 397 -18.12 -15.94 9.52
C TYR A 397 -18.37 -16.73 10.81
N GLN A 398 -18.31 -18.06 10.72
CA GLN A 398 -18.40 -18.93 11.89
C GLN A 398 -17.29 -18.66 12.90
N HIS A 399 -16.04 -18.58 12.43
CA HIS A 399 -14.87 -18.31 13.28
C HIS A 399 -14.93 -16.94 13.96
N CYS A 400 -15.48 -15.93 13.25
CA CYS A 400 -15.55 -14.56 13.72
C CYS A 400 -16.84 -14.21 14.47
N ASP A 401 -17.68 -15.17 14.77
CA ASP A 401 -19.01 -14.97 15.38
C ASP A 401 -19.85 -13.96 14.61
N LEU A 402 -19.84 -14.05 13.27
CA LEU A 402 -20.62 -13.20 12.36
C LEU A 402 -21.81 -13.98 11.78
N VAL A 403 -22.89 -13.27 11.55
CA VAL A 403 -24.07 -13.82 10.86
C VAL A 403 -23.96 -13.56 9.37
N LEU A 404 -23.83 -14.61 8.56
CA LEU A 404 -23.89 -14.50 7.12
C LEU A 404 -25.36 -14.43 6.69
N THR A 405 -25.84 -13.23 6.38
CA THR A 405 -27.22 -13.02 5.92
C THR A 405 -27.42 -13.50 4.48
N GLU A 406 -28.65 -13.87 4.09
CA GLU A 406 -28.97 -14.21 2.70
C GLU A 406 -28.64 -13.07 1.72
N GLU A 407 -28.84 -11.83 2.14
CA GLU A 407 -28.50 -10.65 1.34
C GLU A 407 -26.99 -10.57 1.10
N ALA A 408 -26.16 -10.74 2.14
CA ALA A 408 -24.71 -10.76 2.02
C ALA A 408 -24.23 -11.88 1.08
N GLU A 409 -24.72 -13.10 1.27
CA GLU A 409 -24.38 -14.22 0.40
C GLU A 409 -24.81 -14.00 -1.05
N ARG A 410 -25.99 -13.45 -1.28
CA ARG A 410 -26.48 -13.12 -2.62
C ARG A 410 -25.57 -12.09 -3.32
N ARG A 411 -25.14 -11.05 -2.61
CA ARG A 411 -24.19 -10.05 -3.14
C ARG A 411 -22.84 -10.65 -3.46
N MET A 412 -22.31 -11.51 -2.58
CA MET A 412 -21.05 -12.22 -2.82
C MET A 412 -21.15 -13.13 -4.05
N ARG A 413 -22.20 -13.90 -4.20
CA ARG A 413 -22.44 -14.73 -5.39
C ARG A 413 -22.61 -13.91 -6.66
N SER A 414 -23.28 -12.75 -6.58
CA SER A 414 -23.38 -11.81 -7.70
C SER A 414 -22.01 -11.28 -8.11
N TRP A 415 -21.20 -10.85 -7.14
CA TRP A 415 -19.85 -10.35 -7.39
C TRP A 415 -18.93 -11.44 -8.02
N LEU A 416 -19.05 -12.68 -7.58
CA LEU A 416 -18.32 -13.82 -8.19
C LEU A 416 -18.68 -14.00 -9.68
N ARG A 417 -19.93 -13.78 -10.08
CA ARG A 417 -20.39 -13.89 -11.48
C ARG A 417 -19.92 -12.73 -12.38
N THR A 418 -19.63 -11.56 -11.85
CA THR A 418 -19.24 -10.39 -12.67
C THR A 418 -17.88 -10.53 -13.34
N GLY A 419 -17.10 -11.58 -13.00
CA GLY A 419 -15.74 -11.73 -13.50
C GLY A 419 -14.77 -10.63 -13.02
N ALA A 420 -15.22 -9.70 -12.17
CA ALA A 420 -14.38 -8.63 -11.61
C ALA A 420 -13.21 -9.18 -10.76
N ASN A 421 -13.30 -10.45 -10.40
CA ASN A 421 -12.36 -11.25 -9.64
C ASN A 421 -11.49 -12.15 -10.53
N VAL A 422 -11.65 -12.10 -11.87
CA VAL A 422 -10.82 -12.91 -12.77
C VAL A 422 -9.37 -12.49 -12.59
N HIS A 423 -8.62 -13.36 -11.91
CA HIS A 423 -7.18 -13.26 -11.90
C HIS A 423 -6.70 -13.28 -13.36
N ARG A 424 -6.15 -12.16 -13.81
CA ARG A 424 -5.42 -12.18 -15.08
C ARG A 424 -4.38 -13.29 -14.98
N PRO A 425 -4.23 -14.11 -16.03
CA PRO A 425 -3.32 -15.23 -16.00
C PRO A 425 -1.97 -14.74 -15.51
N TRP A 426 -1.49 -15.43 -14.50
CA TRP A 426 -0.21 -15.19 -13.86
C TRP A 426 0.88 -15.20 -14.93
N ARG A 427 1.58 -14.09 -15.12
CA ARG A 427 2.85 -14.14 -15.84
C ARG A 427 3.80 -14.95 -14.98
N SER A 428 4.25 -16.09 -15.50
CA SER A 428 5.23 -16.93 -14.83
C SER A 428 6.55 -16.17 -14.71
N TYR A 429 6.86 -15.69 -13.50
CA TYR A 429 8.16 -15.14 -13.20
C TYR A 429 9.10 -16.27 -12.82
N LYS A 430 10.31 -16.27 -13.38
CA LYS A 430 11.28 -17.34 -13.13
C LYS A 430 12.02 -17.04 -11.82
N LEU A 431 12.01 -17.99 -10.92
CA LEU A 431 12.79 -17.95 -9.67
C LEU A 431 14.27 -17.64 -9.93
N ALA A 432 14.85 -18.27 -10.98
CA ALA A 432 16.25 -18.10 -11.37
C ALA A 432 16.63 -16.64 -11.70
N GLU A 433 15.68 -15.78 -12.13
CA GLU A 433 15.92 -14.35 -12.35
C GLU A 433 16.30 -13.61 -11.04
N PHE A 434 15.91 -14.19 -9.90
CA PHE A 434 16.15 -13.68 -8.56
C PHE A 434 17.15 -14.55 -7.77
N GLY A 435 17.87 -15.45 -8.44
CA GLY A 435 18.82 -16.36 -7.80
C GLY A 435 18.17 -17.35 -6.83
N LEU A 436 16.88 -17.63 -7.02
CA LEU A 436 16.12 -18.56 -6.20
C LEU A 436 16.05 -19.93 -6.89
N ASP A 437 16.31 -20.99 -6.12
CA ASP A 437 16.19 -22.36 -6.55
C ASP A 437 14.93 -23.03 -5.95
N ALA A 438 14.12 -23.66 -6.79
CA ALA A 438 12.85 -24.23 -6.38
C ALA A 438 13.02 -25.43 -5.43
N HIS A 439 14.07 -26.24 -5.59
CA HIS A 439 14.33 -27.40 -4.73
C HIS A 439 14.73 -26.94 -3.33
N LEU A 440 15.71 -26.03 -3.24
CA LEU A 440 16.14 -25.45 -1.96
C LEU A 440 15.00 -24.73 -1.22
N LEU A 441 14.15 -24.03 -1.96
CA LEU A 441 12.96 -23.39 -1.36
C LEU A 441 12.01 -24.43 -0.79
N ARG A 442 11.73 -25.52 -1.50
CA ARG A 442 10.85 -26.60 -1.00
C ARG A 442 11.41 -27.21 0.28
N GLU A 443 12.69 -27.51 0.33
CA GLU A 443 13.33 -28.03 1.55
C GLU A 443 13.20 -27.04 2.72
N ARG A 444 13.49 -25.77 2.50
CA ARG A 444 13.44 -24.74 3.57
C ARG A 444 12.02 -24.48 4.08
N PHE A 445 11.01 -24.59 3.22
CA PHE A 445 9.61 -24.39 3.57
C PHE A 445 8.86 -25.69 3.90
N ALA A 446 9.48 -26.87 3.80
CA ALA A 446 8.86 -28.15 4.10
C ALA A 446 8.13 -28.16 5.46
N PRO A 447 8.74 -27.68 6.57
CA PRO A 447 8.03 -27.67 7.86
C PRO A 447 6.72 -26.85 7.84
N TYR A 448 6.62 -25.80 7.00
CA TYR A 448 5.41 -25.01 6.85
C TYR A 448 4.38 -25.71 5.95
N THR A 449 4.82 -26.26 4.82
CA THR A 449 3.92 -26.95 3.89
C THR A 449 3.33 -28.19 4.51
N ASP A 450 4.11 -28.94 5.29
CA ASP A 450 3.66 -30.15 6.00
C ASP A 450 2.67 -29.82 7.12
N THR A 451 2.95 -28.78 7.92
CA THR A 451 2.06 -28.37 9.01
C THR A 451 0.65 -28.04 8.52
N PHE A 452 0.52 -27.41 7.36
CA PHE A 452 -0.77 -26.93 6.84
C PHE A 452 -1.29 -27.75 5.65
N GLY A 453 -0.67 -28.87 5.30
CA GLY A 453 -1.06 -29.69 4.17
C GLY A 453 -1.08 -28.92 2.85
N ILE A 454 -0.06 -28.09 2.59
CA ILE A 454 -0.04 -27.24 1.41
C ILE A 454 0.47 -28.04 0.22
N GLU A 455 -0.40 -28.24 -0.76
CA GLU A 455 -0.03 -28.92 -1.98
C GLU A 455 0.90 -28.08 -2.85
N ILE A 456 1.91 -28.74 -3.44
CA ILE A 456 2.82 -28.12 -4.42
C ILE A 456 2.02 -27.76 -5.68
N GLU A 457 2.04 -26.48 -6.04
CA GLU A 457 1.47 -26.02 -7.30
C GLU A 457 2.46 -26.35 -8.44
N GLY A 458 2.09 -27.30 -9.32
CA GLY A 458 2.95 -27.74 -10.41
C GLY A 458 3.37 -26.59 -11.32
N CYS A 459 4.59 -26.66 -11.85
CA CYS A 459 5.01 -25.87 -13.00
C CYS A 459 4.36 -26.47 -14.25
N GLU A 460 3.07 -26.25 -14.45
CA GLU A 460 2.46 -26.57 -15.74
C GLU A 460 3.07 -25.64 -16.80
N GLY A 461 4.05 -26.19 -17.50
CA GLY A 461 4.44 -25.69 -18.81
C GLY A 461 3.30 -25.92 -19.78
N GLY A 462 2.77 -24.84 -20.34
CA GLY A 462 2.07 -24.84 -21.62
C GLY A 462 0.70 -25.51 -21.69
N THR A 463 -0.25 -24.72 -22.17
CA THR A 463 -1.50 -25.14 -22.84
C THR A 463 -2.48 -26.02 -22.02
N GLY A 464 -3.21 -25.36 -21.16
CA GLY A 464 -4.44 -25.91 -20.60
C GLY A 464 -5.58 -24.92 -20.84
N THR A 465 -6.26 -25.05 -21.96
CA THR A 465 -7.60 -24.52 -22.18
C THR A 465 -8.56 -25.26 -21.26
N GLY A 466 -8.63 -24.84 -20.00
CA GLY A 466 -9.65 -25.28 -19.06
C GLY A 466 -10.80 -24.29 -19.10
N ALA A 467 -11.76 -24.54 -19.96
CA ALA A 467 -13.08 -23.94 -19.86
C ALA A 467 -13.67 -24.33 -18.50
N LEU A 468 -13.96 -23.32 -17.68
CA LEU A 468 -14.82 -23.48 -16.52
C LEU A 468 -16.24 -23.21 -16.98
N ALA A 469 -17.05 -24.30 -16.99
CA ALA A 469 -18.50 -24.24 -17.07
C ALA A 469 -19.10 -23.58 -15.80
#